data_83517cb05deb2ae71ca287e8a7146ea9
#
_entry.id   83517cb05deb2ae71ca287e8a7146ea9
#
_cell.length_a   1.000
_cell.length_b   1.000
_cell.length_c   1.000
_cell.angle_alpha   90.00
_cell.angle_beta   90.00
_cell.angle_gamma   90.00
#
_symmetry.space_group_name_H-M   'P 1'
#
loop_
_entity.id
_entity.type
_entity.pdbx_description
1 polymer ?
#
loop_
_entity_poly.entity_id
_entity_poly.type
_entity_poly.pdbx_seq_one_letter_code
_entity_poly.pdbx_strand_id
1 'polypeptide(L)'
;MKVALICFSLTGQQTGERLCRGLEAAGMTAELDKKSKYLLDSIQISTSAWAGEKFSDSDALIFIGATGIAVRSIAPYVASKKSDPAVLVVDECGKFVISLLSGHLGGANELALKTAEILEAIPVVTTATDLHHRFAVDVFAKKNNCNIFNMKAAKEVSATLLAGKKVGFYSEFPTDGELPEGLIRCDEYGNSVSSMDD
;
A
#
# COMPACT_ATOMS: atom_id res chain seq x y z
N MET A 1 -0.87 13.35 0.83
CA MET A 1 -0.07 12.22 1.34
C MET A 1 1.33 12.72 1.58
N LYS A 2 1.87 12.54 2.79
CA LYS A 2 3.23 12.90 3.17
C LYS A 2 4.12 11.65 3.09
N VAL A 3 5.16 11.71 2.26
CA VAL A 3 6.05 10.57 1.96
C VAL A 3 7.47 10.92 2.40
N ALA A 4 8.03 10.14 3.30
CA ALA A 4 9.42 10.25 3.72
C ALA A 4 10.28 9.23 2.98
N LEU A 5 11.36 9.68 2.34
CA LEU A 5 12.30 8.84 1.62
C LEU A 5 13.66 8.84 2.32
N ILE A 6 14.39 7.74 2.25
CA ILE A 6 15.78 7.67 2.71
C ILE A 6 16.63 6.87 1.73
N CYS A 7 17.84 7.36 1.44
CA CYS A 7 18.83 6.68 0.60
C CYS A 7 20.19 6.55 1.30
N PHE A 8 21.02 5.64 0.78
CA PHE A 8 22.29 5.25 1.42
C PHE A 8 23.53 5.35 0.50
N SER A 9 23.31 5.71 -0.76
CA SER A 9 24.37 5.83 -1.78
C SER A 9 24.08 6.98 -2.73
N LEU A 10 25.08 7.36 -3.52
CA LEU A 10 24.93 8.39 -4.54
C LEU A 10 23.91 7.97 -5.62
N THR A 11 23.93 6.72 -6.05
CA THR A 11 22.95 6.15 -6.98
C THR A 11 21.55 6.22 -6.40
N GLY A 12 21.39 5.80 -5.13
CA GLY A 12 20.11 5.90 -4.42
C GLY A 12 19.63 7.34 -4.23
N GLN A 13 20.53 8.31 -4.06
CA GLN A 13 20.16 9.74 -4.02
C GLN A 13 19.55 10.18 -5.36
N GLN A 14 20.19 9.85 -6.49
CA GLN A 14 19.69 10.19 -7.83
C GLN A 14 18.29 9.60 -8.08
N THR A 15 18.10 8.33 -7.70
CA THR A 15 16.79 7.66 -7.76
C THR A 15 15.76 8.35 -6.86
N GLY A 16 16.16 8.72 -5.63
CA GLY A 16 15.30 9.42 -4.68
C GLY A 16 14.89 10.80 -5.15
N GLU A 17 15.79 11.57 -5.71
CA GLU A 17 15.50 12.90 -6.26
C GLU A 17 14.54 12.82 -7.47
N ARG A 18 14.72 11.80 -8.35
CA ARG A 18 13.78 11.52 -9.45
C ARG A 18 12.40 11.19 -8.89
N LEU A 19 12.35 10.33 -7.88
CA LEU A 19 11.10 9.89 -7.26
C LEU A 19 10.39 11.05 -6.54
N CYS A 20 11.09 11.86 -5.76
CA CYS A 20 10.51 13.05 -5.11
C CYS A 20 9.81 13.95 -6.12
N ARG A 21 10.49 14.33 -7.20
CA ARG A 21 9.89 15.16 -8.26
C ARG A 21 8.63 14.53 -8.87
N GLY A 22 8.63 13.21 -9.08
CA GLY A 22 7.46 12.51 -9.62
C GLY A 22 6.29 12.44 -8.64
N LEU A 23 6.56 12.22 -7.35
CA LEU A 23 5.54 12.21 -6.30
C LEU A 23 4.94 13.62 -6.08
N GLU A 24 5.76 14.66 -6.10
CA GLU A 24 5.31 16.06 -6.01
C GLU A 24 4.45 16.45 -7.21
N ALA A 25 4.84 16.06 -8.42
CA ALA A 25 4.02 16.25 -9.61
C ALA A 25 2.67 15.52 -9.54
N ALA A 26 2.60 14.43 -8.77
CA ALA A 26 1.36 13.69 -8.48
C ALA A 26 0.58 14.25 -7.27
N GLY A 27 0.95 15.44 -6.75
CA GLY A 27 0.25 16.13 -5.65
C GLY A 27 0.55 15.59 -4.25
N MET A 28 1.66 14.87 -4.05
CA MET A 28 2.13 14.40 -2.75
C MET A 28 3.21 15.34 -2.21
N THR A 29 3.44 15.32 -0.89
CA THR A 29 4.60 15.97 -0.28
C THR A 29 5.68 14.91 -0.10
N ALA A 30 6.87 15.11 -0.66
CA ALA A 30 7.97 14.15 -0.59
C ALA A 30 9.23 14.80 -0.03
N GLU A 31 9.89 14.12 0.90
CA GLU A 31 11.13 14.57 1.53
C GLU A 31 12.17 13.46 1.46
N LEU A 32 13.38 13.77 0.96
CA LEU A 32 14.48 12.81 0.82
C LEU A 32 15.57 13.08 1.85
N ASP A 33 15.71 12.17 2.80
CA ASP A 33 16.82 12.11 3.73
C ASP A 33 17.95 11.20 3.20
N LYS A 34 19.17 11.48 3.63
CA LYS A 34 20.38 10.75 3.19
C LYS A 34 21.11 10.20 4.41
N LYS A 35 21.56 8.95 4.33
CA LYS A 35 22.32 8.29 5.41
C LYS A 35 23.57 7.62 4.88
N SER A 36 24.64 8.41 4.70
CA SER A 36 25.95 7.91 4.29
C SER A 36 27.02 8.96 4.59
N LYS A 37 28.17 8.51 5.09
CA LYS A 37 29.34 9.40 5.29
C LYS A 37 29.89 10.03 4.00
N TYR A 38 29.44 9.54 2.86
CA TYR A 38 29.90 10.00 1.54
C TYR A 38 28.89 10.95 0.87
N LEU A 39 27.76 11.23 1.51
CA LEU A 39 26.72 12.12 1.00
C LEU A 39 26.70 13.42 1.81
N LEU A 40 26.56 14.55 1.10
CA LEU A 40 26.34 15.84 1.75
C LEU A 40 24.98 15.85 2.47
N ASP A 41 24.88 16.60 3.55
CA ASP A 41 23.67 16.76 4.37
C ASP A 41 23.11 15.44 4.89
N SER A 42 24.01 14.50 5.18
CA SER A 42 23.63 13.19 5.73
C SER A 42 23.12 13.33 7.17
N ILE A 43 21.97 12.73 7.47
CA ILE A 43 21.40 12.71 8.83
C ILE A 43 22.38 12.02 9.80
N GLN A 44 22.42 12.52 11.04
CA GLN A 44 23.33 11.99 12.07
C GLN A 44 22.71 10.87 12.88
N ILE A 45 21.38 10.84 13.02
CA ILE A 45 20.64 9.78 13.74
C ILE A 45 20.75 8.43 13.02
N SER A 46 20.52 7.34 13.74
CA SER A 46 20.47 6.02 13.13
C SER A 46 19.28 5.87 12.17
N THR A 47 19.36 4.95 11.22
CA THR A 47 18.24 4.67 10.30
C THR A 47 17.00 4.20 11.06
N SER A 48 17.19 3.47 12.18
CA SER A 48 16.06 3.05 13.02
C SER A 48 15.43 4.23 13.76
N ALA A 49 16.23 5.18 14.28
CA ALA A 49 15.68 6.38 14.92
C ALA A 49 14.91 7.24 13.91
N TRP A 50 15.47 7.43 12.70
CA TRP A 50 14.78 8.10 11.60
C TRP A 50 13.45 7.41 11.26
N ALA A 51 13.48 6.07 11.15
CA ALA A 51 12.25 5.30 10.87
C ALA A 51 11.20 5.53 11.97
N GLY A 52 11.60 5.56 13.25
CA GLY A 52 10.67 5.82 14.37
C GLY A 52 10.02 7.19 14.31
N GLU A 53 10.78 8.23 14.00
CA GLU A 53 10.25 9.59 13.82
C GLU A 53 9.27 9.64 12.66
N LYS A 54 9.65 9.11 11.49
CA LYS A 54 8.82 9.17 10.28
C LYS A 54 7.61 8.23 10.35
N PHE A 55 7.67 7.13 11.13
CA PHE A 55 6.55 6.20 11.34
C PHE A 55 5.33 6.87 11.98
N SER A 56 5.55 7.87 12.82
CA SER A 56 4.48 8.64 13.49
C SER A 56 4.06 9.90 12.76
N ASP A 57 4.89 10.41 11.84
CA ASP A 57 4.74 11.76 11.24
C ASP A 57 4.47 11.71 9.73
N SER A 58 4.51 10.53 9.10
CA SER A 58 4.34 10.38 7.66
C SER A 58 3.29 9.33 7.32
N ASP A 59 2.63 9.50 6.18
CA ASP A 59 1.69 8.51 5.65
C ASP A 59 2.40 7.32 5.01
N ALA A 60 3.63 7.54 4.52
CA ALA A 60 4.45 6.51 3.90
C ALA A 60 5.95 6.73 4.09
N LEU A 61 6.70 5.60 4.17
CA LEU A 61 8.16 5.56 4.17
C LEU A 61 8.66 4.79 2.94
N ILE A 62 9.65 5.35 2.24
CA ILE A 62 10.30 4.68 1.11
C ILE A 62 11.80 4.57 1.39
N PHE A 63 12.29 3.33 1.49
CA PHE A 63 13.70 3.04 1.63
C PHE A 63 14.32 2.77 0.26
N ILE A 64 15.29 3.58 -0.14
CA ILE A 64 16.01 3.39 -1.41
C ILE A 64 17.32 2.68 -1.11
N GLY A 65 17.30 1.34 -1.21
CA GLY A 65 18.41 0.47 -0.86
C GLY A 65 17.97 -0.96 -0.55
N ALA A 66 18.77 -1.70 0.22
CA ALA A 66 18.52 -3.10 0.50
C ALA A 66 17.30 -3.31 1.44
N THR A 67 16.40 -4.23 1.09
CA THR A 67 15.21 -4.59 1.88
C THR A 67 15.54 -4.90 3.34
N GLY A 68 16.66 -5.57 3.61
CA GLY A 68 17.08 -5.88 4.98
C GLY A 68 17.38 -4.65 5.85
N ILE A 69 17.75 -3.50 5.25
CA ILE A 69 17.91 -2.24 5.99
C ILE A 69 16.52 -1.75 6.43
N ALA A 70 15.57 -1.71 5.54
CA ALA A 70 14.19 -1.30 5.83
C ALA A 70 13.60 -2.16 6.96
N VAL A 71 13.63 -3.48 6.80
CA VAL A 71 13.08 -4.43 7.80
C VAL A 71 13.66 -4.18 9.18
N ARG A 72 14.99 -4.12 9.31
CA ARG A 72 15.65 -3.87 10.61
C ARG A 72 15.35 -2.51 11.20
N SER A 73 15.14 -1.51 10.35
CA SER A 73 14.88 -0.14 10.80
C SER A 73 13.45 0.04 11.34
N ILE A 74 12.46 -0.60 10.69
CA ILE A 74 11.06 -0.46 11.08
C ILE A 74 10.61 -1.48 12.14
N ALA A 75 11.31 -2.59 12.30
CA ALA A 75 10.90 -3.70 13.18
C ALA A 75 10.47 -3.27 14.60
N PRO A 76 11.14 -2.32 15.28
CA PRO A 76 10.73 -1.87 16.61
C PRO A 76 9.40 -1.11 16.65
N TYR A 77 8.91 -0.61 15.51
CA TYR A 77 7.77 0.29 15.43
C TYR A 77 6.53 -0.36 14.80
N VAL A 78 6.69 -1.52 14.18
CA VAL A 78 5.57 -2.26 13.57
C VAL A 78 4.60 -2.73 14.65
N ALA A 79 3.36 -2.27 14.58
CA ALA A 79 2.33 -2.54 15.58
C ALA A 79 1.05 -3.12 14.96
N SER A 80 0.46 -2.48 13.97
CA SER A 80 -0.82 -2.89 13.39
C SER A 80 -0.97 -2.44 11.95
N LYS A 81 -1.43 -3.33 11.08
CA LYS A 81 -1.79 -2.99 9.69
C LYS A 81 -2.87 -1.92 9.54
N LYS A 82 -3.51 -1.50 10.64
CA LYS A 82 -4.54 -0.45 10.65
C LYS A 82 -3.95 0.93 10.90
N SER A 83 -2.83 1.01 11.63
CA SER A 83 -2.20 2.25 12.07
C SER A 83 -0.83 2.49 11.43
N ASP A 84 -0.15 1.42 11.03
CA ASP A 84 1.20 1.53 10.50
C ASP A 84 1.17 2.19 9.11
N PRO A 85 2.09 3.12 8.82
CA PRO A 85 2.19 3.77 7.53
C PRO A 85 2.50 2.76 6.41
N ALA A 86 2.30 3.17 5.18
CA ALA A 86 2.79 2.42 4.03
C ALA A 86 4.33 2.34 4.07
N VAL A 87 4.90 1.18 3.83
CA VAL A 87 6.36 1.07 3.69
C VAL A 87 6.71 0.39 2.37
N LEU A 88 7.54 1.07 1.60
CA LEU A 88 8.10 0.56 0.35
C LEU A 88 9.61 0.43 0.44
N VAL A 89 10.15 -0.47 -0.37
CA VAL A 89 11.58 -0.53 -0.68
C VAL A 89 11.76 -0.40 -2.18
N VAL A 90 12.68 0.46 -2.56
CA VAL A 90 13.13 0.63 -3.95
C VAL A 90 14.62 0.27 -3.99
N ASP A 91 15.06 -0.57 -4.91
CA ASP A 91 16.49 -0.78 -5.07
C ASP A 91 17.18 0.50 -5.54
N GLU A 92 18.46 0.66 -5.27
CA GLU A 92 19.15 1.93 -5.52
C GLU A 92 19.18 2.35 -6.99
N CYS A 93 19.02 1.39 -7.91
CA CYS A 93 18.95 1.65 -9.35
C CYS A 93 17.51 1.95 -9.83
N GLY A 94 16.50 1.85 -8.96
CA GLY A 94 15.12 2.11 -9.29
C GLY A 94 14.49 1.08 -10.24
N LYS A 95 14.92 -0.19 -10.17
CA LYS A 95 14.41 -1.27 -11.04
C LYS A 95 13.22 -1.99 -10.44
N PHE A 96 13.17 -2.10 -9.11
CA PHE A 96 12.12 -2.82 -8.38
C PHE A 96 11.53 -1.93 -7.29
N VAL A 97 10.21 -1.95 -7.17
CA VAL A 97 9.48 -1.27 -6.12
C VAL A 97 8.69 -2.32 -5.33
N ILE A 98 9.08 -2.54 -4.09
CA ILE A 98 8.53 -3.59 -3.24
C ILE A 98 7.57 -2.99 -2.23
N SER A 99 6.29 -3.41 -2.25
CA SER A 99 5.33 -3.14 -1.19
C SER A 99 5.65 -4.01 0.02
N LEU A 100 6.27 -3.41 1.06
CA LEU A 100 6.82 -4.16 2.20
C LEU A 100 5.82 -4.27 3.36
N LEU A 101 5.09 -3.20 3.68
CA LEU A 101 4.18 -3.13 4.83
C LEU A 101 2.93 -2.31 4.50
N SER A 102 1.81 -2.67 5.11
CA SER A 102 0.53 -1.95 5.03
C SER A 102 -0.03 -1.85 3.60
N GLY A 103 -0.02 -2.97 2.86
CA GLY A 103 -0.38 -3.06 1.44
C GLY A 103 -1.73 -2.44 1.10
N HIS A 104 -2.82 -2.86 1.77
CA HIS A 104 -4.18 -2.42 1.47
C HIS A 104 -4.57 -1.14 2.22
N LEU A 105 -4.87 -1.24 3.52
CA LEU A 105 -5.37 -0.12 4.33
C LEU A 105 -4.38 1.05 4.39
N GLY A 106 -3.09 0.74 4.55
CA GLY A 106 -2.03 1.75 4.53
C GLY A 106 -1.74 2.30 3.13
N GLY A 107 -2.14 1.59 2.06
CA GLY A 107 -1.99 2.04 0.68
C GLY A 107 -0.63 1.75 0.05
N ALA A 108 0.20 0.87 0.64
CA ALA A 108 1.53 0.57 0.10
C ALA A 108 1.48 -0.07 -1.30
N ASN A 109 0.46 -0.89 -1.61
CA ASN A 109 0.33 -1.49 -2.94
C ASN A 109 0.05 -0.42 -4.01
N GLU A 110 -0.86 0.49 -3.73
CA GLU A 110 -1.23 1.58 -4.64
C GLU A 110 -0.05 2.55 -4.85
N LEU A 111 0.65 2.88 -3.76
CA LEU A 111 1.86 3.70 -3.81
C LEU A 111 3.01 2.99 -4.55
N ALA A 112 3.14 1.66 -4.41
CA ALA A 112 4.15 0.89 -5.14
C ALA A 112 3.91 0.92 -6.65
N LEU A 113 2.67 0.79 -7.10
CA LEU A 113 2.31 0.93 -8.52
C LEU A 113 2.63 2.33 -9.03
N LYS A 114 2.27 3.38 -8.29
CA LYS A 114 2.56 4.76 -8.66
C LYS A 114 4.06 5.07 -8.68
N THR A 115 4.80 4.59 -7.69
CA THR A 115 6.26 4.73 -7.62
C THR A 115 6.94 4.01 -8.80
N ALA A 116 6.44 2.81 -9.15
CA ALA A 116 6.95 2.04 -10.28
C ALA A 116 6.68 2.76 -11.62
N GLU A 117 5.53 3.38 -11.80
CA GLU A 117 5.21 4.21 -12.97
C GLU A 117 6.19 5.38 -13.10
N ILE A 118 6.47 6.11 -12.00
CA ILE A 118 7.40 7.26 -11.98
C ILE A 118 8.83 6.84 -12.35
N LEU A 119 9.27 5.68 -11.83
CA LEU A 119 10.64 5.18 -12.01
C LEU A 119 10.80 4.27 -13.24
N GLU A 120 9.71 3.93 -13.95
CA GLU A 120 9.69 2.91 -15.01
C GLU A 120 10.22 1.55 -14.47
N ALA A 121 9.83 1.22 -13.24
CA ALA A 121 10.29 0.09 -12.47
C ALA A 121 9.27 -1.06 -12.50
N ILE A 122 9.68 -2.22 -11.99
CA ILE A 122 8.82 -3.38 -11.79
C ILE A 122 8.23 -3.31 -10.37
N PRO A 123 6.89 -3.19 -10.22
CA PRO A 123 6.25 -3.27 -8.92
C PRO A 123 6.21 -4.72 -8.41
N VAL A 124 6.54 -4.90 -7.14
CA VAL A 124 6.47 -6.20 -6.46
C VAL A 124 5.38 -6.13 -5.39
N VAL A 125 4.18 -6.55 -5.75
CA VAL A 125 3.03 -6.67 -4.85
C VAL A 125 2.77 -8.16 -4.61
N THR A 126 2.67 -8.56 -3.34
CA THR A 126 2.61 -9.98 -2.95
C THR A 126 1.32 -10.37 -2.23
N THR A 127 0.38 -9.43 -2.06
CA THR A 127 -0.91 -9.69 -1.42
C THR A 127 -1.80 -10.58 -2.29
N ALA A 128 -2.32 -11.67 -1.72
CA ALA A 128 -3.07 -12.68 -2.47
C ALA A 128 -4.30 -12.12 -3.21
N THR A 129 -5.02 -11.17 -2.59
CA THR A 129 -6.19 -10.54 -3.21
C THR A 129 -5.83 -9.74 -4.46
N ASP A 130 -4.68 -9.04 -4.46
CA ASP A 130 -4.21 -8.32 -5.64
C ASP A 130 -3.72 -9.28 -6.74
N LEU A 131 -2.97 -10.33 -6.36
CA LEU A 131 -2.47 -11.33 -7.31
C LEU A 131 -3.59 -12.10 -8.03
N HIS A 132 -4.70 -12.34 -7.34
CA HIS A 132 -5.85 -13.06 -7.89
C HIS A 132 -6.97 -12.13 -8.37
N HIS A 133 -6.76 -10.82 -8.39
CA HIS A 133 -7.78 -9.81 -8.74
C HIS A 133 -9.10 -10.00 -8.00
N ARG A 134 -9.03 -10.48 -6.73
CA ARG A 134 -10.21 -10.75 -5.92
C ARG A 134 -10.67 -9.49 -5.18
N PHE A 135 -11.98 -9.40 -4.99
CA PHE A 135 -12.57 -8.31 -4.23
C PHE A 135 -12.02 -8.26 -2.80
N ALA A 136 -11.48 -7.10 -2.43
CA ALA A 136 -10.97 -6.82 -1.08
C ALA A 136 -11.88 -5.83 -0.38
N VAL A 137 -12.54 -6.26 0.71
CA VAL A 137 -13.53 -5.46 1.46
C VAL A 137 -12.91 -4.17 2.00
N ASP A 138 -11.68 -4.23 2.46
CA ASP A 138 -10.97 -3.09 3.03
C ASP A 138 -10.58 -2.04 1.95
N VAL A 139 -10.17 -2.49 0.77
CA VAL A 139 -9.90 -1.62 -0.38
C VAL A 139 -11.18 -0.94 -0.85
N PHE A 140 -12.26 -1.71 -0.97
CA PHE A 140 -13.58 -1.19 -1.34
C PHE A 140 -14.07 -0.13 -0.35
N ALA A 141 -14.00 -0.43 0.94
CA ALA A 141 -14.42 0.50 1.99
C ALA A 141 -13.61 1.82 1.92
N LYS A 142 -12.29 1.73 1.76
CA LYS A 142 -11.42 2.90 1.62
C LYS A 142 -11.77 3.74 0.39
N LYS A 143 -11.93 3.11 -0.77
CA LYS A 143 -12.26 3.80 -2.03
C LYS A 143 -13.62 4.51 -2.00
N ASN A 144 -14.58 3.94 -1.27
CA ASN A 144 -15.94 4.49 -1.15
C ASN A 144 -16.17 5.29 0.14
N ASN A 145 -15.11 5.61 0.89
CA ASN A 145 -15.19 6.33 2.17
C ASN A 145 -16.17 5.68 3.18
N CYS A 146 -16.21 4.35 3.19
CA CYS A 146 -17.05 3.53 4.06
C CYS A 146 -16.27 3.03 5.27
N ASN A 147 -16.96 2.85 6.41
CA ASN A 147 -16.38 2.24 7.59
C ASN A 147 -16.71 0.74 7.64
N ILE A 148 -15.72 -0.08 7.99
CA ILE A 148 -15.93 -1.51 8.22
C ILE A 148 -16.40 -1.71 9.66
N PHE A 149 -17.68 -2.03 9.83
CA PHE A 149 -18.27 -2.28 11.15
C PHE A 149 -17.75 -3.59 11.77
N ASN A 150 -17.60 -4.64 10.97
CA ASN A 150 -17.15 -5.96 11.44
C ASN A 150 -15.91 -6.44 10.67
N MET A 151 -14.73 -6.15 11.21
CA MET A 151 -13.45 -6.54 10.60
C MET A 151 -13.25 -8.07 10.54
N LYS A 152 -13.84 -8.84 11.46
CA LYS A 152 -13.76 -10.31 11.43
C LYS A 152 -14.53 -10.84 10.22
N ALA A 153 -15.75 -10.35 10.02
CA ALA A 153 -16.56 -10.72 8.86
C ALA A 153 -15.90 -10.29 7.54
N ALA A 154 -15.31 -9.10 7.48
CA ALA A 154 -14.58 -8.64 6.29
C ALA A 154 -13.42 -9.56 5.91
N LYS A 155 -12.66 -10.07 6.91
CA LYS A 155 -11.60 -11.06 6.67
C LYS A 155 -12.15 -12.40 6.17
N GLU A 156 -13.27 -12.85 6.73
CA GLU A 156 -13.94 -14.10 6.33
C GLU A 156 -14.43 -14.02 4.88
N VAL A 157 -15.02 -12.90 4.48
CA VAL A 157 -15.42 -12.64 3.08
C VAL A 157 -14.21 -12.76 2.16
N SER A 158 -13.10 -12.07 2.46
CA SER A 158 -11.89 -12.13 1.65
C SER A 158 -11.31 -13.55 1.56
N ALA A 159 -11.28 -14.28 2.68
CA ALA A 159 -10.81 -15.67 2.71
C ALA A 159 -11.71 -16.60 1.89
N THR A 160 -13.03 -16.41 1.97
CA THR A 160 -14.03 -17.19 1.22
C THR A 160 -13.87 -16.99 -0.29
N LEU A 161 -13.69 -15.73 -0.72
CA LEU A 161 -13.45 -15.40 -2.13
C LEU A 161 -12.12 -15.96 -2.65
N LEU A 162 -11.06 -15.88 -1.84
CA LEU A 162 -9.77 -16.49 -2.19
C LEU A 162 -9.85 -18.01 -2.30
N ALA A 163 -10.73 -18.66 -1.53
CA ALA A 163 -11.00 -20.09 -1.65
C ALA A 163 -11.87 -20.46 -2.89
N GLY A 164 -12.17 -19.49 -3.76
CA GLY A 164 -13.00 -19.69 -4.97
C GLY A 164 -14.49 -19.89 -4.71
N LYS A 165 -14.94 -19.62 -3.48
CA LYS A 165 -16.35 -19.71 -3.10
C LYS A 165 -17.06 -18.39 -3.39
N LYS A 166 -18.39 -18.48 -3.59
CA LYS A 166 -19.25 -17.31 -3.80
C LYS A 166 -19.70 -16.70 -2.47
N VAL A 167 -19.86 -15.37 -2.46
CA VAL A 167 -20.34 -14.60 -1.29
C VAL A 167 -21.52 -13.74 -1.72
N GLY A 168 -22.61 -13.76 -0.93
CA GLY A 168 -23.77 -12.91 -1.14
C GLY A 168 -23.43 -11.43 -0.91
N PHE A 169 -23.91 -10.56 -1.79
CA PHE A 169 -23.80 -9.12 -1.70
C PHE A 169 -25.17 -8.49 -1.70
N TYR A 170 -25.48 -7.75 -0.64
CA TYR A 170 -26.70 -6.96 -0.49
C TYR A 170 -26.34 -5.50 -0.27
N SER A 171 -27.09 -4.60 -0.86
CA SER A 171 -26.99 -3.14 -0.64
C SER A 171 -28.35 -2.49 -0.72
N GLU A 172 -28.68 -1.66 0.25
CA GLU A 172 -29.85 -0.77 0.22
C GLU A 172 -29.63 0.43 -0.72
N PHE A 173 -28.37 0.69 -1.11
CA PHE A 173 -27.99 1.77 -2.01
C PHE A 173 -27.80 1.26 -3.43
N PRO A 174 -28.03 2.10 -4.44
CA PRO A 174 -27.68 1.79 -5.81
C PRO A 174 -26.20 1.46 -5.93
N THR A 175 -25.86 0.51 -6.76
CA THR A 175 -24.48 0.12 -7.06
C THR A 175 -24.26 0.24 -8.56
N ASP A 176 -23.16 0.93 -8.94
CA ASP A 176 -22.78 1.07 -10.33
C ASP A 176 -21.90 -0.08 -10.80
N GLY A 177 -22.09 -0.50 -12.04
CA GLY A 177 -21.28 -1.51 -12.71
C GLY A 177 -21.56 -2.95 -12.30
N GLU A 178 -20.77 -3.86 -12.87
CA GLU A 178 -20.86 -5.29 -12.59
C GLU A 178 -20.27 -5.63 -11.21
N LEU A 179 -20.84 -6.64 -10.56
CA LEU A 179 -20.28 -7.15 -9.30
C LEU A 179 -18.91 -7.80 -9.55
N PRO A 180 -17.94 -7.56 -8.65
CA PRO A 180 -16.66 -8.25 -8.69
C PRO A 180 -16.83 -9.77 -8.70
N GLU A 181 -15.91 -10.47 -9.36
CA GLU A 181 -15.91 -11.94 -9.45
C GLU A 181 -16.03 -12.59 -8.07
N GLY A 182 -16.94 -13.53 -7.94
CA GLY A 182 -17.22 -14.26 -6.71
C GLY A 182 -18.32 -13.64 -5.84
N LEU A 183 -18.73 -12.40 -6.09
CA LEU A 183 -19.92 -11.82 -5.44
C LEU A 183 -21.17 -12.17 -6.24
N ILE A 184 -22.27 -12.45 -5.54
CA ILE A 184 -23.60 -12.68 -6.13
C ILE A 184 -24.62 -11.77 -5.46
N ARG A 185 -25.53 -11.18 -6.23
CA ARG A 185 -26.62 -10.38 -5.66
C ARG A 185 -27.54 -11.24 -4.81
N CYS A 186 -27.89 -10.76 -3.64
CA CYS A 186 -28.88 -11.37 -2.77
C CYS A 186 -29.83 -10.30 -2.22
N ASP A 187 -31.01 -10.73 -1.74
CA ASP A 187 -31.91 -9.90 -0.97
C ASP A 187 -31.45 -9.76 0.50
N GLU A 188 -32.21 -9.01 1.29
CA GLU A 188 -31.93 -8.79 2.71
C GLU A 188 -31.96 -10.09 3.57
N TYR A 189 -32.57 -11.16 3.04
CA TYR A 189 -32.64 -12.48 3.66
C TYR A 189 -31.54 -13.43 3.17
N GLY A 190 -30.68 -12.98 2.23
CA GLY A 190 -29.60 -13.80 1.68
C GLY A 190 -30.01 -14.72 0.51
N ASN A 191 -31.23 -14.59 -0.02
CA ASN A 191 -31.64 -15.34 -1.21
C ASN A 191 -31.01 -14.72 -2.46
N SER A 192 -30.49 -15.54 -3.36
CA SER A 192 -29.94 -15.07 -4.64
C SER A 192 -31.02 -14.37 -5.47
N VAL A 193 -30.74 -13.14 -5.89
CA VAL A 193 -31.57 -12.39 -6.82
C VAL A 193 -30.92 -12.52 -8.19
N SER A 194 -31.63 -13.12 -9.17
CA SER A 194 -31.18 -13.08 -10.56
C SER A 194 -31.24 -11.63 -11.06
N SER A 195 -30.20 -11.15 -11.74
CA SER A 195 -30.29 -9.91 -12.50
C SER A 195 -31.44 -10.05 -13.49
N MET A 196 -32.52 -9.32 -13.27
CA MET A 196 -33.45 -9.05 -14.37
C MET A 196 -32.70 -8.02 -15.24
N ASP A 197 -32.20 -8.48 -16.38
CA ASP A 197 -31.85 -7.63 -17.48
C ASP A 197 -33.15 -7.00 -17.99
N ASP A 198 -33.25 -5.69 -17.85
CA ASP A 198 -34.13 -4.82 -18.63
C ASP A 198 -33.25 -3.95 -19.53
#